data_ab0bf89b2eee2447435b27908ae02027
#
_entry.id   ab0bf89b2eee2447435b27908ae02027
#
_cell.length_a   1.000
_cell.length_b   1.000
_cell.length_c   1.000
_cell.angle_alpha   90.00
_cell.angle_beta   90.00
_cell.angle_gamma   90.00
#
_symmetry.space_group_name_H-M   'P 1'
#
loop_
_entity.id
_entity.type
_entity.pdbx_description
1 polymer ?
#
loop_
_entity_poly.entity_id
_entity_poly.type
_entity_poly.pdbx_seq_one_letter_code
_entity_poly.pdbx_strand_id
1 'polypeptide(L)'
;YTSKMHVISNGYESRFTPKRQRKADEPSPVPFRIVASGRLTNEKNHVALIRAIARCRHAQDIELVIAGTGPLKKRLQRMAGRLLSRPASIGFHRNADMPALLRSGDLLVHPSIADLESVSVIEGMAAGLVPVIASSSLSAAGQFALLDESLFPVDDVDALARRIDWWIDHPAQLAKWGGTYAEHTKTNYSVESSVRKFVAMEREAIADNRR
;
A
#
# COMPACT_ATOMS: atom_id res chain seq x y z
N TYR A 1 -22.06 -17.66 17.58
CA TYR A 1 -22.16 -17.32 16.14
C TYR A 1 -20.79 -17.07 15.49
N THR A 2 -19.73 -16.65 16.22
CA THR A 2 -18.40 -16.35 15.67
C THR A 2 -17.68 -17.55 15.06
N SER A 3 -17.95 -18.79 15.52
CA SER A 3 -17.34 -20.02 14.99
C SER A 3 -17.77 -20.37 13.55
N LYS A 4 -18.83 -19.72 13.04
CA LYS A 4 -19.33 -19.89 11.66
C LYS A 4 -19.00 -18.74 10.73
N MET A 5 -18.15 -17.80 11.17
CA MET A 5 -17.74 -16.64 10.35
C MET A 5 -16.39 -16.90 9.71
N HIS A 6 -16.32 -16.75 8.42
CA HIS A 6 -15.09 -16.86 7.63
C HIS A 6 -14.75 -15.49 7.04
N VAL A 7 -13.50 -15.06 7.18
CA VAL A 7 -12.98 -13.86 6.52
C VAL A 7 -12.17 -14.30 5.31
N ILE A 8 -12.63 -13.93 4.14
CA ILE A 8 -11.99 -14.29 2.86
C ILE A 8 -11.72 -12.99 2.11
N SER A 9 -10.44 -12.73 1.80
CA SER A 9 -10.01 -11.59 1.02
C SER A 9 -10.48 -11.70 -0.43
N ASN A 10 -10.73 -10.56 -1.09
CA ASN A 10 -11.03 -10.52 -2.53
C ASN A 10 -9.90 -11.05 -3.41
N GLY A 11 -8.69 -11.03 -2.90
CA GLY A 11 -7.51 -11.44 -3.64
C GLY A 11 -7.04 -10.39 -4.66
N TYR A 12 -5.84 -10.59 -5.19
CA TYR A 12 -5.28 -9.79 -6.27
C TYR A 12 -5.10 -10.62 -7.54
N GLU A 13 -5.11 -9.96 -8.69
CA GLU A 13 -4.92 -10.63 -10.00
C GLU A 13 -3.45 -10.97 -10.23
N SER A 14 -3.17 -12.12 -10.88
CA SER A 14 -1.82 -12.65 -11.14
C SER A 14 -0.89 -11.73 -11.98
N ARG A 15 -1.43 -10.70 -12.62
CA ARG A 15 -0.65 -9.69 -13.37
C ARG A 15 0.20 -8.77 -12.47
N PHE A 16 -0.12 -8.68 -11.16
CA PHE A 16 0.71 -7.98 -10.19
C PHE A 16 1.83 -8.92 -9.75
N THR A 17 3.00 -8.72 -10.33
CA THR A 17 4.20 -9.50 -10.04
C THR A 17 5.26 -8.63 -9.41
N PRO A 18 6.10 -9.18 -8.51
CA PRO A 18 7.12 -8.39 -7.86
C PRO A 18 8.12 -7.82 -8.86
N LYS A 19 8.57 -6.60 -8.58
CA LYS A 19 9.71 -6.01 -9.27
C LYS A 19 10.98 -6.83 -8.97
N ARG A 20 12.01 -6.69 -9.83
CA ARG A 20 13.32 -7.25 -9.51
C ARG A 20 13.79 -6.72 -8.16
N GLN A 21 14.10 -7.62 -7.25
CA GLN A 21 14.65 -7.23 -5.96
C GLN A 21 16.00 -6.53 -6.15
N ARG A 22 16.17 -5.44 -5.42
CA ARG A 22 17.47 -4.75 -5.32
C ARG A 22 18.41 -5.60 -4.48
N LYS A 23 19.71 -5.44 -4.71
CA LYS A 23 20.70 -6.04 -3.82
C LYS A 23 20.73 -5.29 -2.50
N ALA A 24 21.10 -5.99 -1.43
CA ALA A 24 21.12 -5.42 -0.09
C ALA A 24 22.13 -4.27 0.09
N ASP A 25 23.15 -4.22 -0.75
CA ASP A 25 24.19 -3.19 -0.76
C ASP A 25 23.91 -2.02 -1.72
N GLU A 26 22.81 -2.08 -2.49
CA GLU A 26 22.43 -0.97 -3.37
C GLU A 26 21.82 0.17 -2.54
N PRO A 27 22.30 1.43 -2.67
CA PRO A 27 21.72 2.57 -1.98
C PRO A 27 20.28 2.84 -2.46
N SER A 28 19.51 3.56 -1.67
CA SER A 28 18.19 4.00 -2.08
C SER A 28 18.24 4.79 -3.38
N PRO A 29 17.27 4.61 -4.30
CA PRO A 29 17.30 5.33 -5.57
C PRO A 29 17.04 6.82 -5.38
N VAL A 30 17.57 7.61 -6.30
CA VAL A 30 17.24 9.02 -6.42
C VAL A 30 16.74 9.28 -7.85
N PRO A 31 15.46 9.68 -8.04
CA PRO A 31 14.46 9.91 -6.99
C PRO A 31 13.96 8.60 -6.35
N PHE A 32 13.67 8.67 -5.04
CA PHE A 32 12.95 7.63 -4.32
C PHE A 32 11.44 7.79 -4.58
N ARG A 33 10.85 6.81 -5.24
CA ARG A 33 9.46 6.93 -5.70
C ARG A 33 8.47 6.33 -4.70
N ILE A 34 7.61 7.19 -4.15
CA ILE A 34 6.48 6.81 -3.31
C ILE A 34 5.23 6.70 -4.19
N VAL A 35 4.54 5.56 -4.10
CA VAL A 35 3.26 5.34 -4.78
C VAL A 35 2.14 5.27 -3.75
N ALA A 36 1.03 5.94 -4.03
CA ALA A 36 -0.24 5.79 -3.34
C ALA A 36 -1.35 5.56 -4.37
N SER A 37 -2.36 4.77 -4.00
CA SER A 37 -3.48 4.47 -4.89
C SER A 37 -4.81 4.54 -4.14
N GLY A 38 -5.83 5.14 -4.76
CA GLY A 38 -7.16 5.22 -4.19
C GLY A 38 -7.94 6.45 -4.66
N ARG A 39 -9.21 6.53 -4.26
CA ARG A 39 -10.04 7.70 -4.55
C ARG A 39 -9.45 8.98 -3.93
N LEU A 40 -9.53 10.09 -4.64
CA LEU A 40 -9.02 11.38 -4.15
C LEU A 40 -10.09 12.07 -3.31
N THR A 41 -10.31 11.55 -2.09
CA THR A 41 -11.34 11.93 -1.13
C THR A 41 -10.74 12.11 0.27
N ASN A 42 -11.49 12.64 1.23
CA ASN A 42 -10.97 12.93 2.56
C ASN A 42 -10.57 11.65 3.32
N GLU A 43 -11.35 10.58 3.22
CA GLU A 43 -11.09 9.33 3.91
C GLU A 43 -9.80 8.64 3.45
N LYS A 44 -9.34 8.89 2.20
CA LYS A 44 -8.07 8.38 1.67
C LYS A 44 -6.85 9.20 2.10
N ASN A 45 -7.06 10.36 2.68
CA ASN A 45 -6.10 11.20 3.40
C ASN A 45 -4.75 11.46 2.69
N HIS A 46 -4.77 11.60 1.37
CA HIS A 46 -3.55 11.94 0.61
C HIS A 46 -2.96 13.31 1.01
N VAL A 47 -3.74 14.13 1.71
CA VAL A 47 -3.28 15.39 2.32
C VAL A 47 -2.19 15.12 3.35
N ALA A 48 -2.37 14.13 4.23
CA ALA A 48 -1.37 13.75 5.22
C ALA A 48 -0.07 13.26 4.55
N LEU A 49 -0.18 12.47 3.48
CA LEU A 49 1.00 12.01 2.72
C LEU A 49 1.81 13.18 2.14
N ILE A 50 1.17 14.13 1.46
CA ILE A 50 1.86 15.29 0.89
C ILE A 50 2.55 16.11 1.98
N ARG A 51 1.88 16.30 3.13
CA ARG A 51 2.46 17.02 4.27
C ARG A 51 3.63 16.26 4.89
N ALA A 52 3.55 14.94 4.98
CA ALA A 52 4.61 14.10 5.52
C ALA A 52 5.87 14.17 4.64
N ILE A 53 5.72 14.01 3.32
CA ILE A 53 6.85 14.12 2.38
C ILE A 53 7.53 15.49 2.52
N ALA A 54 6.76 16.58 2.65
CA ALA A 54 7.34 17.92 2.85
C ALA A 54 8.14 18.08 4.16
N ARG A 55 7.92 17.18 5.14
CA ARG A 55 8.63 17.14 6.44
C ARG A 55 9.75 16.12 6.51
N CYS A 56 9.86 15.24 5.49
CA CYS A 56 10.95 14.27 5.43
C CYS A 56 12.31 14.95 5.33
N ARG A 57 13.31 14.36 5.95
CA ARG A 57 14.73 14.76 5.76
C ARG A 57 15.17 14.61 4.31
N HIS A 58 14.62 13.59 3.62
CA HIS A 58 14.88 13.28 2.22
C HIS A 58 13.88 13.92 1.24
N ALA A 59 13.15 14.98 1.65
CA ALA A 59 12.08 15.59 0.84
C ALA A 59 12.52 15.97 -0.59
N GLN A 60 13.79 16.32 -0.79
CA GLN A 60 14.35 16.70 -2.09
C GLN A 60 14.52 15.53 -3.05
N ASP A 61 14.63 14.31 -2.51
CA ASP A 61 14.88 13.09 -3.27
C ASP A 61 13.64 12.27 -3.53
N ILE A 62 12.48 12.67 -2.96
CA ILE A 62 11.23 11.93 -3.06
C ILE A 62 10.41 12.39 -4.26
N GLU A 63 10.00 11.43 -5.10
CA GLU A 63 8.99 11.59 -6.14
C GLU A 63 7.68 10.95 -5.69
N LEU A 64 6.57 11.69 -5.80
CA LEU A 64 5.25 11.21 -5.40
C LEU A 64 4.36 10.91 -6.61
N VAL A 65 3.78 9.70 -6.64
CA VAL A 65 2.74 9.33 -7.59
C VAL A 65 1.47 8.93 -6.82
N ILE A 66 0.35 9.59 -7.11
CA ILE A 66 -0.97 9.21 -6.57
C ILE A 66 -1.89 8.80 -7.71
N ALA A 67 -2.14 7.50 -7.83
CA ALA A 67 -3.04 6.93 -8.82
C ALA A 67 -4.48 6.98 -8.32
N GLY A 68 -5.31 7.84 -8.91
CA GLY A 68 -6.71 7.91 -8.54
C GLY A 68 -7.46 9.08 -9.14
N THR A 69 -8.77 9.06 -8.90
CA THR A 69 -9.71 10.15 -9.27
C THR A 69 -10.54 10.56 -8.06
N GLY A 70 -11.07 11.77 -8.09
CA GLY A 70 -11.95 12.24 -7.04
C GLY A 70 -11.97 13.76 -6.90
N PRO A 71 -12.87 14.29 -6.04
CA PRO A 71 -13.11 15.72 -5.92
C PRO A 71 -11.90 16.51 -5.42
N LEU A 72 -10.99 15.88 -4.70
CA LEU A 72 -9.81 16.57 -4.15
C LEU A 72 -8.65 16.72 -5.14
N LYS A 73 -8.74 16.22 -6.38
CA LYS A 73 -7.64 16.22 -7.37
C LYS A 73 -6.96 17.60 -7.48
N LYS A 74 -7.73 18.64 -7.81
CA LYS A 74 -7.17 20.01 -7.99
C LYS A 74 -6.54 20.56 -6.70
N ARG A 75 -7.12 20.24 -5.54
CA ARG A 75 -6.58 20.65 -4.23
C ARG A 75 -5.25 19.97 -3.96
N LEU A 76 -5.17 18.65 -4.16
CA LEU A 76 -3.95 17.88 -3.94
C LEU A 76 -2.82 18.30 -4.89
N GLN A 77 -3.12 18.52 -6.18
CA GLN A 77 -2.15 19.01 -7.15
C GLN A 77 -1.58 20.38 -6.77
N ARG A 78 -2.44 21.33 -6.38
CA ARG A 78 -1.99 22.66 -5.91
C ARG A 78 -1.15 22.56 -4.64
N MET A 79 -1.56 21.70 -3.71
CA MET A 79 -0.81 21.49 -2.46
C MET A 79 0.55 20.85 -2.72
N ALA A 80 0.63 19.80 -3.52
CA ALA A 80 1.88 19.17 -3.91
C ALA A 80 2.82 20.17 -4.60
N GLY A 81 2.33 20.96 -5.56
CA GLY A 81 3.13 21.97 -6.25
C GLY A 81 3.65 23.10 -5.36
N ARG A 82 3.06 23.31 -4.16
CA ARG A 82 3.53 24.31 -3.18
C ARG A 82 4.48 23.74 -2.14
N LEU A 83 4.31 22.47 -1.77
CA LEU A 83 4.99 21.88 -0.63
C LEU A 83 6.13 20.95 -1.00
N LEU A 84 6.04 20.28 -2.17
CA LEU A 84 7.01 19.26 -2.55
C LEU A 84 8.12 19.86 -3.42
N SER A 85 9.34 19.39 -3.18
CA SER A 85 10.54 19.83 -3.93
C SER A 85 10.53 19.27 -5.36
N ARG A 86 9.95 18.07 -5.57
CA ARG A 86 9.81 17.45 -6.90
C ARG A 86 8.36 17.48 -7.36
N PRO A 87 8.09 17.60 -8.68
CA PRO A 87 6.75 17.50 -9.22
C PRO A 87 6.09 16.17 -8.85
N ALA A 88 4.83 16.23 -8.37
CA ALA A 88 4.04 15.04 -8.08
C ALA A 88 3.10 14.71 -9.24
N SER A 89 2.96 13.43 -9.59
CA SER A 89 1.95 12.94 -10.53
C SER A 89 0.68 12.54 -9.75
N ILE A 90 -0.42 13.25 -9.94
CA ILE A 90 -1.69 12.99 -9.24
C ILE A 90 -2.81 12.92 -10.28
N GLY A 91 -3.36 11.73 -10.49
CA GLY A 91 -4.42 11.55 -11.48
C GLY A 91 -4.81 10.12 -11.79
N PHE A 92 -5.63 10.00 -12.83
CA PHE A 92 -6.13 8.72 -13.30
C PHE A 92 -5.01 7.88 -13.95
N HIS A 93 -4.98 6.61 -13.60
CA HIS A 93 -4.20 5.58 -14.29
C HIS A 93 -5.16 4.45 -14.70
N ARG A 94 -4.98 3.92 -15.91
CA ARG A 94 -5.79 2.78 -16.36
C ARG A 94 -5.44 1.55 -15.52
N ASN A 95 -6.41 0.71 -15.24
CA ASN A 95 -6.17 -0.51 -14.46
C ASN A 95 -5.10 -1.42 -15.08
N ALA A 96 -5.01 -1.45 -16.41
CA ALA A 96 -3.96 -2.19 -17.14
C ALA A 96 -2.54 -1.67 -16.87
N ASP A 97 -2.38 -0.39 -16.54
CA ASP A 97 -1.07 0.26 -16.30
C ASP A 97 -0.63 0.15 -14.83
N MET A 98 -1.54 -0.21 -13.91
CA MET A 98 -1.26 -0.27 -12.48
C MET A 98 -0.14 -1.24 -12.10
N PRO A 99 -0.01 -2.45 -12.69
CA PRO A 99 1.12 -3.33 -12.38
C PRO A 99 2.48 -2.70 -12.72
N ALA A 100 2.59 -1.99 -13.84
CA ALA A 100 3.82 -1.30 -14.22
C ALA A 100 4.11 -0.11 -13.29
N LEU A 101 3.07 0.65 -12.94
CA LEU A 101 3.19 1.77 -12.00
C LEU A 101 3.69 1.29 -10.63
N LEU A 102 3.07 0.26 -10.05
CA LEU A 102 3.49 -0.27 -8.74
C LEU A 102 4.92 -0.79 -8.78
N ARG A 103 5.31 -1.54 -9.83
CA ARG A 103 6.70 -1.99 -9.99
C ARG A 103 7.72 -0.85 -10.12
N SER A 104 7.30 0.32 -10.58
CA SER A 104 8.19 1.49 -10.68
C SER A 104 8.39 2.22 -9.33
N GLY A 105 7.57 1.91 -8.33
CA GLY A 105 7.67 2.50 -7.00
C GLY A 105 8.78 1.87 -6.14
N ASP A 106 9.18 2.56 -5.10
CA ASP A 106 10.09 2.06 -4.07
C ASP A 106 9.36 1.76 -2.76
N LEU A 107 8.36 2.56 -2.44
CA LEU A 107 7.54 2.41 -1.25
C LEU A 107 6.06 2.61 -1.60
N LEU A 108 5.16 1.83 -0.99
CA LEU A 108 3.73 2.08 -1.02
C LEU A 108 3.31 2.83 0.25
N VAL A 109 2.55 3.92 0.13
CA VAL A 109 1.96 4.57 1.30
C VAL A 109 0.44 4.56 1.21
N HIS A 110 -0.20 4.07 2.26
CA HIS A 110 -1.65 3.98 2.39
C HIS A 110 -2.13 4.77 3.62
N PRO A 111 -2.37 6.09 3.48
CA PRO A 111 -2.67 6.97 4.60
C PRO A 111 -4.17 7.01 4.96
N SER A 112 -4.96 6.02 4.53
CA SER A 112 -6.40 6.01 4.62
C SER A 112 -6.90 5.99 6.07
N ILE A 113 -7.84 6.88 6.39
CA ILE A 113 -8.52 6.93 7.69
C ILE A 113 -9.53 5.78 7.80
N ALA A 114 -10.23 5.49 6.69
CA ALA A 114 -11.23 4.44 6.64
C ALA A 114 -11.09 3.62 5.37
N ASP A 115 -11.05 2.30 5.53
CA ASP A 115 -11.00 1.35 4.42
C ASP A 115 -11.50 -0.03 4.86
N LEU A 116 -12.24 -0.72 3.99
CA LEU A 116 -12.77 -2.04 4.31
C LEU A 116 -11.70 -3.12 4.17
N GLU A 117 -11.04 -3.22 3.02
CA GLU A 117 -10.03 -4.26 2.76
C GLU A 117 -8.71 -3.72 2.19
N SER A 118 -8.75 -2.59 1.45
CA SER A 118 -7.54 -2.01 0.84
C SER A 118 -6.88 -2.90 -0.21
N VAL A 119 -7.62 -3.32 -1.23
CA VAL A 119 -7.10 -4.12 -2.36
C VAL A 119 -5.84 -3.48 -2.96
N SER A 120 -5.77 -2.15 -3.00
CA SER A 120 -4.58 -1.42 -3.46
C SER A 120 -3.31 -1.70 -2.63
N VAL A 121 -3.45 -2.02 -1.35
CA VAL A 121 -2.32 -2.44 -0.50
C VAL A 121 -1.88 -3.85 -0.91
N ILE A 122 -2.83 -4.76 -1.09
CA ILE A 122 -2.54 -6.13 -1.53
C ILE A 122 -1.84 -6.13 -2.90
N GLU A 123 -2.31 -5.32 -3.85
CA GLU A 123 -1.68 -5.16 -5.18
C GLU A 123 -0.25 -4.61 -5.08
N GLY A 124 -0.03 -3.61 -4.22
CA GLY A 124 1.30 -3.05 -3.96
C GLY A 124 2.27 -4.06 -3.35
N MET A 125 1.81 -4.82 -2.36
CA MET A 125 2.59 -5.90 -1.75
C MET A 125 2.91 -7.00 -2.78
N ALA A 126 1.94 -7.39 -3.62
CA ALA A 126 2.16 -8.35 -4.70
C ALA A 126 3.19 -7.85 -5.73
N ALA A 127 3.26 -6.53 -5.96
CA ALA A 127 4.28 -5.90 -6.80
C ALA A 127 5.66 -5.78 -6.12
N GLY A 128 5.80 -6.23 -4.87
CA GLY A 128 7.06 -6.21 -4.11
C GLY A 128 7.36 -4.87 -3.44
N LEU A 129 6.34 -4.04 -3.21
CA LEU A 129 6.48 -2.83 -2.41
C LEU A 129 6.26 -3.13 -0.93
N VAL A 130 7.06 -2.50 -0.08
CA VAL A 130 6.78 -2.42 1.34
C VAL A 130 5.66 -1.41 1.55
N PRO A 131 4.57 -1.75 2.26
CA PRO A 131 3.53 -0.80 2.58
C PRO A 131 3.83 -0.02 3.86
N VAL A 132 3.54 1.28 3.87
CA VAL A 132 3.43 2.11 5.08
C VAL A 132 1.97 2.52 5.23
N ILE A 133 1.29 2.01 6.26
CA ILE A 133 -0.16 2.01 6.40
C ILE A 133 -0.57 2.79 7.65
N ALA A 134 -1.60 3.62 7.53
CA ALA A 134 -2.21 4.27 8.68
C ALA A 134 -2.90 3.25 9.59
N SER A 135 -2.52 3.22 10.86
CA SER A 135 -3.23 2.47 11.90
C SER A 135 -4.46 3.27 12.33
N SER A 136 -5.64 2.81 11.91
CA SER A 136 -6.93 3.42 12.20
C SER A 136 -7.94 2.37 12.62
N SER A 137 -8.76 2.67 13.61
CA SER A 137 -9.87 1.80 14.04
C SER A 137 -10.99 1.67 12.99
N LEU A 138 -11.01 2.54 11.99
CA LEU A 138 -11.96 2.54 10.88
C LEU A 138 -11.41 1.88 9.61
N SER A 139 -10.20 1.32 9.68
CA SER A 139 -9.53 0.72 8.52
C SER A 139 -9.00 -0.67 8.85
N ALA A 140 -9.37 -1.65 8.02
CA ALA A 140 -8.81 -2.99 8.11
C ALA A 140 -7.42 -3.11 7.47
N ALA A 141 -6.90 -2.06 6.82
CA ALA A 141 -5.62 -2.11 6.10
C ALA A 141 -4.43 -2.46 7.01
N GLY A 142 -4.48 -2.07 8.29
CA GLY A 142 -3.42 -2.36 9.26
C GLY A 142 -3.10 -3.84 9.43
N GLN A 143 -4.06 -4.73 9.13
CA GLN A 143 -3.84 -6.19 9.17
C GLN A 143 -2.78 -6.70 8.19
N PHE A 144 -2.46 -5.93 7.15
CA PHE A 144 -1.45 -6.29 6.15
C PHE A 144 -0.03 -5.95 6.56
N ALA A 145 0.17 -5.22 7.66
CA ALA A 145 1.50 -4.90 8.16
C ALA A 145 2.15 -6.15 8.77
N LEU A 146 3.34 -6.50 8.29
CA LEU A 146 4.12 -7.63 8.82
C LEU A 146 5.15 -7.19 9.87
N LEU A 147 5.30 -5.87 10.08
CA LEU A 147 6.24 -5.28 11.05
C LEU A 147 5.77 -3.88 11.44
N ASP A 148 6.24 -3.40 12.59
CA ASP A 148 5.85 -2.10 13.15
C ASP A 148 6.28 -0.90 12.28
N GLU A 149 7.38 -1.04 11.53
CA GLU A 149 7.85 -0.02 10.60
C GLU A 149 6.91 0.19 9.41
N SER A 150 6.01 -0.74 9.17
CA SER A 150 4.93 -0.60 8.18
C SER A 150 3.69 0.12 8.72
N LEU A 151 3.68 0.53 9.98
CA LEU A 151 2.55 1.23 10.60
C LEU A 151 2.93 2.64 11.06
N PHE A 152 1.96 3.54 10.97
CA PHE A 152 2.01 4.85 11.63
C PHE A 152 0.62 5.22 12.17
N PRO A 153 0.52 5.99 13.27
CA PRO A 153 -0.77 6.43 13.80
C PRO A 153 -1.51 7.30 12.77
N VAL A 154 -2.80 7.03 12.56
CA VAL A 154 -3.62 7.83 11.65
C VAL A 154 -3.56 9.32 12.02
N ASP A 155 -3.49 10.19 11.02
CA ASP A 155 -3.34 11.65 11.15
C ASP A 155 -2.01 12.15 11.76
N ASP A 156 -1.12 11.29 12.22
CA ASP A 156 0.23 11.70 12.64
C ASP A 156 1.17 11.84 11.45
N VAL A 157 1.20 13.07 10.92
CA VAL A 157 2.02 13.44 9.76
C VAL A 157 3.52 13.30 10.04
N ASP A 158 3.94 13.57 11.27
CA ASP A 158 5.36 13.47 11.64
C ASP A 158 5.80 12.03 11.83
N ALA A 159 4.93 11.16 12.36
CA ALA A 159 5.19 9.73 12.40
C ALA A 159 5.31 9.16 10.97
N LEU A 160 4.43 9.55 10.05
CA LEU A 160 4.52 9.13 8.65
C LEU A 160 5.83 9.60 8.00
N ALA A 161 6.26 10.85 8.24
CA ALA A 161 7.52 11.36 7.74
C ALA A 161 8.71 10.55 8.27
N ARG A 162 8.73 10.25 9.58
CA ARG A 162 9.77 9.39 10.19
C ARG A 162 9.80 7.98 9.60
N ARG A 163 8.64 7.37 9.30
CA ARG A 163 8.57 6.05 8.66
C ARG A 163 9.12 6.06 7.24
N ILE A 164 8.79 7.10 6.45
CA ILE A 164 9.33 7.27 5.10
C ILE A 164 10.85 7.42 5.15
N ASP A 165 11.36 8.31 6.00
CA ASP A 165 12.82 8.52 6.18
C ASP A 165 13.51 7.23 6.60
N TRP A 166 12.91 6.46 7.52
CA TRP A 166 13.48 5.20 7.99
C TRP A 166 13.66 4.20 6.83
N TRP A 167 12.64 4.05 5.97
CA TRP A 167 12.75 3.14 4.82
C TRP A 167 13.78 3.59 3.80
N ILE A 168 13.97 4.89 3.60
CA ILE A 168 15.01 5.44 2.72
C ILE A 168 16.40 5.16 3.28
N ASP A 169 16.58 5.29 4.59
CA ASP A 169 17.86 5.06 5.27
C ASP A 169 18.22 3.58 5.41
N HIS A 170 17.26 2.65 5.20
CA HIS A 170 17.47 1.22 5.37
C HIS A 170 17.20 0.42 4.07
N PRO A 171 17.95 0.67 2.98
CA PRO A 171 17.69 0.06 1.67
C PRO A 171 17.80 -1.47 1.69
N ALA A 172 18.67 -2.04 2.50
CA ALA A 172 18.78 -3.50 2.67
C ALA A 172 17.51 -4.10 3.29
N GLN A 173 16.92 -3.42 4.28
CA GLN A 173 15.65 -3.84 4.88
C GLN A 173 14.50 -3.68 3.89
N LEU A 174 14.47 -2.56 3.15
CA LEU A 174 13.47 -2.32 2.12
C LEU A 174 13.48 -3.42 1.05
N ALA A 175 14.64 -3.82 0.58
CA ALA A 175 14.80 -4.90 -0.39
C ALA A 175 14.32 -6.24 0.17
N LYS A 176 14.78 -6.62 1.38
CA LYS A 176 14.39 -7.85 2.06
C LYS A 176 12.87 -7.93 2.26
N TRP A 177 12.28 -6.89 2.85
CA TRP A 177 10.86 -6.88 3.18
C TRP A 177 9.96 -6.78 1.95
N GLY A 178 10.39 -6.11 0.89
CA GLY A 178 9.67 -6.12 -0.39
C GLY A 178 9.46 -7.55 -0.91
N GLY A 179 10.48 -8.39 -0.86
CA GLY A 179 10.37 -9.82 -1.21
C GLY A 179 9.48 -10.61 -0.26
N THR A 180 9.62 -10.37 1.05
CA THR A 180 8.79 -11.01 2.08
C THR A 180 7.31 -10.68 1.90
N TYR A 181 6.97 -9.41 1.67
CA TYR A 181 5.61 -8.97 1.40
C TYR A 181 5.03 -9.62 0.14
N ALA A 182 5.81 -9.69 -0.95
CA ALA A 182 5.36 -10.31 -2.19
C ALA A 182 5.04 -11.80 -2.00
N GLU A 183 5.90 -12.56 -1.33
CA GLU A 183 5.68 -14.00 -1.08
C GLU A 183 4.50 -14.24 -0.12
N HIS A 184 4.42 -13.44 0.96
CA HIS A 184 3.29 -13.49 1.89
C HIS A 184 1.96 -13.22 1.16
N THR A 185 1.94 -12.23 0.27
CA THR A 185 0.76 -11.86 -0.50
C THR A 185 0.35 -12.96 -1.47
N LYS A 186 1.32 -13.53 -2.18
CA LYS A 186 1.09 -14.65 -3.09
C LYS A 186 0.45 -15.86 -2.38
N THR A 187 0.93 -16.17 -1.20
CA THR A 187 0.43 -17.32 -0.44
C THR A 187 -0.98 -17.08 0.12
N ASN A 188 -1.26 -15.87 0.62
CA ASN A 188 -2.45 -15.61 1.45
C ASN A 188 -3.57 -14.87 0.73
N TYR A 189 -3.25 -14.05 -0.30
CA TYR A 189 -4.17 -13.09 -0.91
C TYR A 189 -4.26 -13.21 -2.44
N SER A 190 -3.77 -14.28 -3.06
CA SER A 190 -4.03 -14.54 -4.47
C SER A 190 -5.51 -14.92 -4.68
N VAL A 191 -6.05 -14.64 -5.86
CA VAL A 191 -7.42 -15.07 -6.23
C VAL A 191 -7.60 -16.57 -6.03
N GLU A 192 -6.59 -17.37 -6.39
CA GLU A 192 -6.58 -18.82 -6.21
C GLU A 192 -6.67 -19.22 -4.73
N SER A 193 -5.97 -18.50 -3.85
CA SER A 193 -6.05 -18.71 -2.40
C SER A 193 -7.43 -18.37 -1.85
N SER A 194 -8.01 -17.26 -2.30
CA SER A 194 -9.35 -16.82 -1.89
C SER A 194 -10.42 -17.81 -2.34
N VAL A 195 -10.35 -18.28 -3.58
CA VAL A 195 -11.28 -19.30 -4.12
C VAL A 195 -11.18 -20.62 -3.34
N ARG A 196 -9.97 -21.08 -3.00
CA ARG A 196 -9.80 -22.29 -2.18
C ARG A 196 -10.45 -22.15 -0.80
N LYS A 197 -10.27 -21.00 -0.14
CA LYS A 197 -10.91 -20.72 1.15
C LYS A 197 -12.42 -20.69 1.05
N PHE A 198 -12.96 -20.09 -0.01
CA PHE A 198 -14.39 -20.04 -0.28
C PHE A 198 -14.99 -21.44 -0.48
N VAL A 199 -14.37 -22.27 -1.32
CA VAL A 199 -14.82 -23.64 -1.55
C VAL A 199 -14.75 -24.51 -0.29
N ALA A 200 -13.71 -24.31 0.55
CA ALA A 200 -13.61 -25.00 1.83
C ALA A 200 -14.76 -24.62 2.77
N MET A 201 -15.06 -23.33 2.89
CA MET A 201 -16.18 -22.81 3.67
C MET A 201 -17.53 -23.39 3.20
N GLU A 202 -17.79 -23.44 1.89
CA GLU A 202 -19.01 -24.03 1.34
C GLU A 202 -19.16 -25.51 1.70
N ARG A 203 -18.07 -26.29 1.61
CA ARG A 203 -18.05 -27.71 1.98
C ARG A 203 -18.38 -27.92 3.44
N GLU A 204 -17.82 -27.09 4.34
CA GLU A 204 -18.14 -27.13 5.78
C GLU A 204 -19.62 -26.81 6.02
N ALA A 205 -20.16 -25.77 5.39
CA ALA A 205 -21.56 -25.40 5.52
C ALA A 205 -22.51 -26.50 5.05
N ILE A 206 -22.18 -27.19 3.94
CA ILE A 206 -22.96 -28.33 3.44
C ILE A 206 -22.89 -29.52 4.41
N ALA A 207 -21.73 -29.80 4.99
CA ALA A 207 -21.56 -30.90 5.94
C ALA A 207 -22.34 -30.64 7.24
N ASP A 208 -22.34 -29.39 7.75
CA ASP A 208 -23.09 -28.99 8.94
C ASP A 208 -24.61 -29.08 8.73
N ASN A 209 -25.11 -28.78 7.54
CA ASN A 209 -26.54 -28.82 7.23
C ASN A 209 -27.09 -30.25 7.01
N ARG A 210 -26.21 -31.27 6.90
CA ARG A 210 -26.56 -32.69 6.78
C ARG A 210 -26.61 -33.44 8.13
N ARG A 211 -26.23 -32.76 9.20
CA ARG A 211 -26.28 -33.26 10.59
C ARG A 211 -27.54 -32.77 11.30
#